data_0f7454490a316b0833fbdded5fab3e13
#
_entry.id   0f7454490a316b0833fbdded5fab3e13
#
_cell.length_a   1.000
_cell.length_b   1.000
_cell.length_c   1.000
_cell.angle_alpha   90.00
_cell.angle_beta   90.00
_cell.angle_gamma   90.00
#
_symmetry.space_group_name_H-M   'P 1'
#
loop_
_entity.id
_entity.type
_entity.pdbx_description
1 polymer ?
#
loop_
_entity_poly.entity_id
_entity_poly.type
_entity_poly.pdbx_seq_one_letter_code
_entity_poly.pdbx_strand_id
1 'polypeptide(L)'
;VSAKRIGQQFIVRLNKGYASGKIASVFPDQPIYYDNPEYSTIRFYNTLTDIDSLSVHLFLTDSMNTSLDTTLYVSFNKLSIQKESFSVKPQNLSYLENRQKVQGQFAFSKPVLTILYDSIYIKLDSATTVAFSEKDFSWNPSFTLAQFNKQLPQPFEAAKPKTSRNTTQQLPRLQGAAKRTDPGSRSTIKQKPAIAFNELIITKGAIRSVEGDTLPFISSPFSIIKPETAATLFVEVAGTGNTITQLLNAKYEVIAESLSKKITFENLVPGEYLIRTILDSNANNKWDTGNYFLNQEPEAVIFYKDEKENRTITLKANWELGPLLIQY
;
A
#
# COMPACT_ATOMS: atom_id res chain seq x y z
N VAL A 1 -10.87 -25.91 12.62
CA VAL A 1 -11.50 -24.80 11.88
C VAL A 1 -12.76 -24.39 12.61
N SER A 2 -12.93 -23.13 12.91
CA SER A 2 -14.18 -22.57 13.45
C SER A 2 -14.74 -21.54 12.48
N ALA A 3 -16.05 -21.36 12.45
CA ALA A 3 -16.71 -20.44 11.55
C ALA A 3 -17.75 -19.59 12.29
N LYS A 4 -17.85 -18.31 11.93
CA LYS A 4 -18.79 -17.36 12.51
C LYS A 4 -19.43 -16.52 11.41
N ARG A 5 -20.75 -16.30 11.51
CA ARG A 5 -21.51 -15.40 10.62
C ARG A 5 -21.50 -13.99 11.19
N ILE A 6 -21.25 -13.01 10.35
CA ILE A 6 -21.36 -11.59 10.71
C ILE A 6 -22.07 -10.87 9.55
N GLY A 7 -23.40 -10.77 9.63
CA GLY A 7 -24.19 -10.11 8.60
C GLY A 7 -24.02 -10.74 7.22
N GLN A 8 -23.56 -9.94 6.25
CA GLN A 8 -23.24 -10.37 4.89
C GLN A 8 -21.82 -10.94 4.76
N GLN A 9 -21.17 -11.21 5.87
CA GLN A 9 -19.83 -11.77 5.93
C GLN A 9 -19.86 -13.11 6.67
N PHE A 10 -18.96 -13.98 6.26
CA PHE A 10 -18.72 -15.27 6.91
C PHE A 10 -17.23 -15.40 7.19
N ILE A 11 -16.90 -15.59 8.47
CA ILE A 11 -15.51 -15.67 8.90
C ILE A 11 -15.15 -17.09 9.23
N VAL A 12 -14.10 -17.60 8.59
CA VAL A 12 -13.47 -18.88 8.87
C VAL A 12 -12.17 -18.64 9.58
N ARG A 13 -11.99 -19.27 10.75
CA ARG A 13 -10.74 -19.27 11.49
C ARG A 13 -10.09 -20.63 11.40
N LEU A 14 -8.84 -20.63 10.98
CA LEU A 14 -7.99 -21.79 10.94
C LEU A 14 -7.21 -21.90 12.26
N ASN A 15 -6.85 -23.10 12.66
CA ASN A 15 -6.00 -23.30 13.85
C ASN A 15 -4.57 -22.81 13.65
N LYS A 16 -4.13 -22.79 12.39
CA LYS A 16 -2.82 -22.29 11.96
C LYS A 16 -2.99 -21.41 10.74
N GLY A 17 -2.06 -20.50 10.53
CA GLY A 17 -1.97 -19.77 9.27
C GLY A 17 -1.64 -20.69 8.10
N TYR A 18 -2.01 -20.30 6.89
CA TYR A 18 -1.62 -21.01 5.68
C TYR A 18 -0.62 -20.16 4.86
N ALA A 19 0.32 -20.84 4.23
CA ALA A 19 1.34 -20.21 3.39
C ALA A 19 0.90 -20.10 1.92
N SER A 20 0.16 -21.09 1.44
CA SER A 20 -0.34 -21.15 0.07
C SER A 20 -1.66 -21.91 -0.01
N GLY A 21 -2.36 -21.79 -1.13
CA GLY A 21 -3.55 -22.56 -1.38
C GLY A 21 -4.49 -21.94 -2.40
N LYS A 22 -5.56 -22.68 -2.67
CA LYS A 22 -6.62 -22.29 -3.58
C LYS A 22 -7.95 -22.27 -2.84
N ILE A 23 -8.67 -21.19 -2.98
CA ILE A 23 -10.03 -21.00 -2.46
C ILE A 23 -10.92 -20.77 -3.68
N ALA A 24 -11.87 -21.67 -3.88
CA ALA A 24 -12.71 -21.63 -5.07
C ALA A 24 -14.16 -21.98 -4.74
N SER A 25 -15.11 -21.47 -5.52
CA SER A 25 -16.49 -21.95 -5.50
C SER A 25 -16.55 -23.38 -6.01
N VAL A 26 -17.40 -24.18 -5.39
CA VAL A 26 -17.78 -25.49 -5.94
C VAL A 26 -18.58 -25.33 -7.24
N PHE A 27 -19.28 -24.20 -7.39
CA PHE A 27 -20.06 -23.86 -8.58
C PHE A 27 -19.33 -22.79 -9.40
N PRO A 28 -18.90 -23.09 -10.65
CA PRO A 28 -18.10 -22.18 -11.46
C PRO A 28 -18.74 -20.80 -11.72
N ASP A 29 -20.06 -20.76 -11.79
CA ASP A 29 -20.82 -19.55 -12.10
C ASP A 29 -21.05 -18.63 -10.88
N GLN A 30 -20.57 -19.04 -9.70
CA GLN A 30 -20.71 -18.26 -8.47
C GLN A 30 -19.37 -17.65 -8.06
N PRO A 31 -19.16 -16.35 -8.31
CA PRO A 31 -17.91 -15.70 -7.89
C PRO A 31 -17.82 -15.64 -6.36
N ILE A 32 -16.64 -15.92 -5.85
CA ILE A 32 -16.33 -15.81 -4.43
C ILE A 32 -15.41 -14.62 -4.23
N TYR A 33 -15.77 -13.77 -3.28
CA TYR A 33 -14.92 -12.68 -2.82
C TYR A 33 -14.53 -12.94 -1.38
N TYR A 34 -13.23 -12.86 -1.11
CA TYR A 34 -12.68 -13.06 0.22
C TYR A 34 -11.46 -12.20 0.44
N ASP A 35 -11.13 -11.97 1.70
CA ASP A 35 -9.85 -11.41 2.11
C ASP A 35 -9.29 -12.17 3.32
N ASN A 36 -8.05 -11.84 3.67
CA ASN A 36 -7.35 -12.41 4.80
C ASN A 36 -6.97 -11.28 5.75
N PRO A 37 -7.87 -10.87 6.67
CA PRO A 37 -7.58 -9.81 7.63
C PRO A 37 -6.45 -10.18 8.59
N GLU A 38 -6.28 -11.48 8.85
CA GLU A 38 -5.23 -12.06 9.68
C GLU A 38 -4.71 -13.35 9.04
N TYR A 39 -3.52 -13.77 9.38
CA TYR A 39 -2.83 -14.94 8.81
C TYR A 39 -3.62 -16.26 8.88
N SER A 40 -4.49 -16.40 9.88
CA SER A 40 -5.31 -17.60 10.10
C SER A 40 -6.80 -17.36 9.90
N THR A 41 -7.17 -16.23 9.30
CA THR A 41 -8.58 -15.84 9.15
C THR A 41 -8.90 -15.58 7.69
N ILE A 42 -9.98 -16.19 7.21
CA ILE A 42 -10.55 -15.96 5.87
C ILE A 42 -11.93 -15.35 6.06
N ARG A 43 -12.17 -14.20 5.46
CA ARG A 43 -13.45 -13.51 5.51
C ARG A 43 -14.08 -13.54 4.12
N PHE A 44 -15.23 -14.19 4.00
CA PHE A 44 -16.02 -14.28 2.77
C PHE A 44 -17.09 -13.20 2.75
N TYR A 45 -17.33 -12.64 1.57
CA TYR A 45 -18.34 -11.61 1.33
C TYR A 45 -19.47 -12.15 0.47
N ASN A 46 -20.72 -11.86 0.85
CA ASN A 46 -21.86 -12.13 0.01
C ASN A 46 -22.07 -10.95 -0.98
N THR A 47 -21.91 -11.26 -2.25
CA THR A 47 -22.15 -10.29 -3.34
C THR A 47 -23.41 -10.61 -4.14
N LEU A 48 -24.02 -11.76 -3.87
CA LEU A 48 -25.19 -12.26 -4.59
C LEU A 48 -26.42 -12.05 -3.69
N THR A 49 -27.32 -11.18 -4.10
CA THR A 49 -28.52 -10.82 -3.33
C THR A 49 -29.50 -11.98 -3.19
N ASP A 50 -29.46 -12.94 -4.12
CA ASP A 50 -30.43 -14.02 -4.25
C ASP A 50 -29.96 -15.35 -3.65
N ILE A 51 -28.72 -15.38 -3.17
CA ILE A 51 -28.12 -16.61 -2.59
C ILE A 51 -27.77 -16.37 -1.13
N ASP A 52 -28.29 -17.21 -0.26
CA ASP A 52 -28.04 -17.15 1.17
C ASP A 52 -26.81 -17.95 1.61
N SER A 53 -26.25 -18.76 0.69
CA SER A 53 -25.15 -19.66 1.01
C SER A 53 -24.33 -20.03 -0.21
N LEU A 54 -23.06 -20.32 0.03
CA LEU A 54 -22.09 -20.76 -0.98
C LEU A 54 -21.38 -22.03 -0.50
N SER A 55 -21.10 -22.95 -1.41
CA SER A 55 -20.17 -24.05 -1.13
C SER A 55 -18.78 -23.68 -1.62
N VAL A 56 -17.82 -23.64 -0.70
CA VAL A 56 -16.46 -23.20 -0.94
C VAL A 56 -15.51 -24.35 -0.70
N HIS A 57 -14.71 -24.67 -1.68
CA HIS A 57 -13.62 -25.61 -1.57
C HIS A 57 -12.33 -24.89 -1.13
N LEU A 58 -11.77 -25.34 -0.03
CA LEU A 58 -10.50 -24.86 0.52
C LEU A 58 -9.44 -25.94 0.33
N PHE A 59 -8.44 -25.65 -0.49
CA PHE A 59 -7.21 -26.41 -0.55
C PHE A 59 -6.09 -25.51 -0.06
N LEU A 60 -5.69 -25.67 1.21
CA LEU A 60 -4.74 -24.79 1.88
C LEU A 60 -3.57 -25.59 2.40
N THR A 61 -2.37 -25.04 2.32
CA THR A 61 -1.15 -25.66 2.83
C THR A 61 -0.49 -24.71 3.81
N ASP A 62 -0.15 -25.19 5.00
CA ASP A 62 0.57 -24.42 6.00
C ASP A 62 2.09 -24.38 5.70
N SER A 63 2.85 -23.62 6.49
CA SER A 63 4.29 -23.51 6.35
C SER A 63 5.06 -24.81 6.65
N MET A 64 4.37 -25.83 7.15
CA MET A 64 4.93 -27.16 7.42
C MET A 64 4.51 -28.17 6.35
N ASN A 65 3.98 -27.71 5.22
CA ASN A 65 3.43 -28.52 4.14
C ASN A 65 2.28 -29.47 4.57
N THR A 66 1.61 -29.15 5.68
CA THR A 66 0.38 -29.87 6.04
C THR A 66 -0.78 -29.28 5.24
N SER A 67 -1.45 -30.14 4.47
CA SER A 67 -2.55 -29.71 3.61
C SER A 67 -3.90 -29.89 4.31
N LEU A 68 -4.76 -28.89 4.16
CA LEU A 68 -6.18 -28.94 4.47
C LEU A 68 -6.94 -28.98 3.14
N ASP A 69 -7.65 -30.06 2.90
CA ASP A 69 -8.55 -30.23 1.76
C ASP A 69 -9.96 -30.41 2.29
N THR A 70 -10.83 -29.43 2.10
CA THR A 70 -12.17 -29.48 2.66
C THR A 70 -13.15 -28.57 1.90
N THR A 71 -14.42 -28.96 1.93
CA THR A 71 -15.50 -28.12 1.43
C THR A 71 -16.30 -27.57 2.60
N LEU A 72 -16.45 -26.25 2.64
CA LEU A 72 -17.24 -25.56 3.64
C LEU A 72 -18.53 -25.04 3.03
N TYR A 73 -19.58 -25.15 3.80
CA TYR A 73 -20.85 -24.51 3.49
C TYR A 73 -20.88 -23.14 4.17
N VAL A 74 -20.66 -22.09 3.37
CA VAL A 74 -20.66 -20.70 3.82
C VAL A 74 -22.07 -20.16 3.70
N SER A 75 -22.67 -19.75 4.81
CA SER A 75 -24.02 -19.17 4.81
C SER A 75 -24.01 -17.77 5.40
N PHE A 76 -24.79 -16.88 4.80
CA PHE A 76 -24.90 -15.48 5.18
C PHE A 76 -26.22 -15.23 5.91
N ASN A 77 -26.25 -14.21 6.78
CA ASN A 77 -27.46 -13.84 7.49
C ASN A 77 -28.19 -12.73 6.74
N LYS A 78 -29.51 -12.83 6.60
CA LYS A 78 -30.36 -11.79 5.99
C LYS A 78 -30.52 -10.54 6.87
N LEU A 79 -30.21 -10.63 8.15
CA LEU A 79 -30.32 -9.49 9.05
C LEU A 79 -29.26 -8.44 8.69
N SER A 80 -29.72 -7.19 8.47
CA SER A 80 -28.82 -6.04 8.24
C SER A 80 -28.07 -5.74 9.51
N ILE A 81 -26.85 -6.21 9.61
CA ILE A 81 -25.89 -5.78 10.62
C ILE A 81 -25.20 -4.53 10.09
N GLN A 82 -24.83 -3.62 10.98
CA GLN A 82 -24.10 -2.42 10.62
C GLN A 82 -22.82 -2.80 9.86
N LYS A 83 -22.76 -2.42 8.58
CA LYS A 83 -21.61 -2.71 7.72
C LYS A 83 -20.43 -1.83 8.17
N GLU A 84 -19.24 -2.41 8.16
CA GLU A 84 -18.02 -1.60 8.25
C GLU A 84 -17.98 -0.60 7.10
N SER A 85 -17.50 0.61 7.35
CA SER A 85 -17.36 1.63 6.31
C SER A 85 -16.28 1.23 5.31
N PHE A 86 -16.54 1.42 4.03
CA PHE A 86 -15.54 1.24 2.99
C PHE A 86 -14.57 2.43 3.00
N SER A 87 -13.30 2.15 3.15
CA SER A 87 -12.25 3.16 3.22
C SER A 87 -11.00 2.73 2.46
N VAL A 88 -10.19 3.71 2.07
CA VAL A 88 -8.89 3.50 1.46
C VAL A 88 -7.83 4.29 2.22
N LYS A 89 -6.65 3.71 2.35
CA LYS A 89 -5.45 4.38 2.87
C LYS A 89 -4.42 4.46 1.75
N PRO A 90 -4.17 5.66 1.18
CA PRO A 90 -3.03 5.87 0.32
C PRO A 90 -1.72 5.70 1.10
N GLN A 91 -0.77 4.98 0.53
CA GLN A 91 0.53 4.68 1.14
C GLN A 91 1.64 4.94 0.12
N ASN A 92 2.80 5.39 0.59
CA ASN A 92 3.99 5.60 -0.23
C ASN A 92 3.74 6.45 -1.48
N LEU A 93 2.81 7.42 -1.36
CA LEU A 93 2.41 8.27 -2.46
C LEU A 93 3.50 9.29 -2.76
N SER A 94 4.15 9.16 -3.92
CA SER A 94 5.28 9.98 -4.30
C SER A 94 5.30 10.31 -5.79
N TYR A 95 5.85 11.49 -6.11
CA TYR A 95 6.18 11.91 -7.45
C TYR A 95 7.71 11.90 -7.63
N LEU A 96 8.17 11.11 -8.59
CA LEU A 96 9.59 11.02 -8.97
C LEU A 96 9.85 12.02 -10.08
N GLU A 97 10.49 13.15 -9.76
CA GLU A 97 10.68 14.26 -10.70
C GLU A 97 11.56 13.85 -11.91
N ASN A 98 12.64 13.10 -11.68
CA ASN A 98 13.53 12.61 -12.73
C ASN A 98 12.86 11.65 -13.72
N ARG A 99 11.82 10.95 -13.30
CA ARG A 99 11.08 9.99 -14.13
C ARG A 99 9.72 10.52 -14.57
N GLN A 100 9.34 11.71 -14.14
CA GLN A 100 7.99 12.29 -14.37
C GLN A 100 6.87 11.31 -14.01
N LYS A 101 7.00 10.61 -12.89
CA LYS A 101 6.14 9.49 -12.55
C LYS A 101 5.56 9.62 -11.15
N VAL A 102 4.25 9.45 -11.02
CA VAL A 102 3.59 9.27 -9.71
C VAL A 102 3.41 7.80 -9.42
N GLN A 103 3.76 7.40 -8.22
CA GLN A 103 3.62 6.03 -7.74
C GLN A 103 3.06 6.01 -6.32
N GLY A 104 2.47 4.89 -5.96
CA GLY A 104 1.92 4.68 -4.63
C GLY A 104 1.13 3.39 -4.53
N GLN A 105 0.46 3.24 -3.40
CA GLN A 105 -0.34 2.07 -3.10
C GLN A 105 -1.64 2.48 -2.41
N PHE A 106 -2.71 1.79 -2.73
CA PHE A 106 -3.99 1.89 -2.04
C PHE A 106 -4.24 0.62 -1.24
N ALA A 107 -4.44 0.76 0.07
CA ALA A 107 -4.91 -0.32 0.93
C ALA A 107 -6.39 -0.07 1.25
N PHE A 108 -7.24 -0.99 0.81
CA PHE A 108 -8.69 -0.93 0.99
C PHE A 108 -9.14 -1.77 2.19
N SER A 109 -10.15 -1.29 2.92
CA SER A 109 -10.72 -2.03 4.07
C SER A 109 -11.54 -3.25 3.66
N LYS A 110 -11.96 -3.33 2.39
CA LYS A 110 -12.72 -4.42 1.78
C LYS A 110 -12.27 -4.66 0.35
N PRO A 111 -12.52 -5.84 -0.24
CA PRO A 111 -12.26 -6.07 -1.65
C PRO A 111 -13.00 -5.09 -2.55
N VAL A 112 -12.33 -4.64 -3.59
CA VAL A 112 -12.90 -3.76 -4.60
C VAL A 112 -13.60 -4.58 -5.67
N LEU A 113 -14.83 -4.18 -6.05
CA LEU A 113 -15.60 -4.82 -7.11
C LEU A 113 -15.50 -4.06 -8.43
N THR A 114 -15.64 -2.73 -8.39
CA THR A 114 -15.58 -1.91 -9.60
C THR A 114 -14.83 -0.60 -9.37
N ILE A 115 -14.16 -0.15 -10.43
CA ILE A 115 -13.41 1.11 -10.45
C ILE A 115 -13.76 1.89 -11.71
N LEU A 116 -14.01 3.18 -11.54
CA LEU A 116 -14.10 4.15 -12.61
C LEU A 116 -12.75 4.87 -12.69
N TYR A 117 -11.84 4.35 -13.49
CA TYR A 117 -10.46 4.84 -13.56
C TYR A 117 -10.37 6.31 -13.96
N ASP A 118 -11.23 6.80 -14.86
CA ASP A 118 -11.28 8.21 -15.25
C ASP A 118 -11.68 9.16 -14.12
N SER A 119 -12.27 8.61 -13.07
CA SER A 119 -12.66 9.31 -11.85
C SER A 119 -11.57 9.32 -10.76
N ILE A 120 -10.41 8.76 -11.09
CA ILE A 120 -9.18 8.80 -10.29
C ILE A 120 -8.16 9.58 -11.11
N TYR A 121 -7.68 10.70 -10.61
CA TYR A 121 -6.77 11.55 -11.38
C TYR A 121 -5.80 12.31 -10.49
N ILE A 122 -4.71 12.75 -11.12
CA ILE A 122 -3.72 13.64 -10.52
C ILE A 122 -4.06 15.06 -10.97
N LYS A 123 -4.17 15.98 -10.03
CA LYS A 123 -4.37 17.39 -10.30
C LYS A 123 -3.02 18.09 -10.35
N LEU A 124 -2.62 18.55 -11.54
CA LEU A 124 -1.34 19.20 -11.78
C LEU A 124 -1.41 20.71 -11.52
N ASP A 125 -2.51 21.33 -11.95
CA ASP A 125 -2.80 22.76 -11.76
C ASP A 125 -4.32 23.01 -11.72
N SER A 126 -4.74 24.26 -11.79
CA SER A 126 -6.18 24.61 -11.75
C SER A 126 -6.99 24.07 -12.92
N ALA A 127 -6.36 23.82 -14.07
CA ALA A 127 -7.00 23.42 -15.32
C ALA A 127 -6.59 22.01 -15.80
N THR A 128 -5.41 21.53 -15.40
CA THR A 128 -4.81 20.30 -15.93
C THR A 128 -4.96 19.15 -14.96
N THR A 129 -5.58 18.09 -15.43
CA THR A 129 -5.70 16.81 -14.70
C THR A 129 -5.19 15.66 -15.56
N VAL A 130 -4.63 14.63 -14.94
CA VAL A 130 -4.19 13.40 -15.61
C VAL A 130 -4.92 12.23 -14.98
N ALA A 131 -5.88 11.66 -15.71
CA ALA A 131 -6.65 10.51 -15.25
C ALA A 131 -5.82 9.22 -15.28
N PHE A 132 -6.16 8.30 -14.40
CA PHE A 132 -5.62 6.95 -14.41
C PHE A 132 -6.33 6.06 -15.44
N SER A 133 -5.69 4.97 -15.77
CA SER A 133 -6.24 3.88 -16.58
C SER A 133 -5.99 2.55 -15.86
N GLU A 134 -6.67 1.50 -16.28
CA GLU A 134 -6.48 0.16 -15.71
C GLU A 134 -5.02 -0.30 -15.74
N LYS A 135 -4.29 0.03 -16.80
CA LYS A 135 -2.88 -0.32 -17.01
C LYS A 135 -1.93 0.29 -15.96
N ASP A 136 -2.37 1.35 -15.29
CA ASP A 136 -1.56 2.02 -14.27
C ASP A 136 -1.59 1.27 -12.93
N PHE A 137 -2.47 0.25 -12.78
CA PHE A 137 -2.70 -0.48 -11.54
C PHE A 137 -2.27 -1.95 -11.62
N SER A 138 -1.74 -2.43 -10.49
CA SER A 138 -1.46 -3.85 -10.24
C SER A 138 -2.11 -4.25 -8.93
N TRP A 139 -2.87 -5.33 -8.93
CA TRP A 139 -3.72 -5.77 -7.82
C TRP A 139 -3.20 -7.04 -7.15
N ASN A 140 -3.42 -7.13 -5.85
CA ASN A 140 -3.31 -8.41 -5.16
C ASN A 140 -4.51 -9.33 -5.49
N PRO A 141 -4.42 -10.65 -5.27
CA PRO A 141 -5.49 -11.60 -5.60
C PRO A 141 -6.83 -11.34 -4.88
N SER A 142 -6.81 -10.69 -3.71
CA SER A 142 -8.03 -10.37 -2.95
C SER A 142 -8.62 -9.00 -3.28
N PHE A 143 -8.04 -8.24 -4.21
CA PHE A 143 -8.49 -6.90 -4.58
C PHE A 143 -8.60 -5.92 -3.40
N THR A 144 -7.78 -6.11 -2.37
CA THR A 144 -7.68 -5.22 -1.20
C THR A 144 -6.48 -4.31 -1.25
N LEU A 145 -5.53 -4.58 -2.15
CA LEU A 145 -4.31 -3.82 -2.31
C LEU A 145 -4.08 -3.53 -3.79
N ALA A 146 -3.92 -2.26 -4.13
CA ALA A 146 -3.57 -1.83 -5.47
C ALA A 146 -2.28 -1.01 -5.44
N GLN A 147 -1.26 -1.45 -6.15
CA GLN A 147 -0.10 -0.62 -6.47
C GLN A 147 -0.38 0.12 -7.76
N PHE A 148 0.05 1.36 -7.86
CA PHE A 148 -0.13 2.13 -9.08
C PHE A 148 1.11 2.91 -9.46
N ASN A 149 1.24 3.10 -10.77
CA ASN A 149 2.31 3.85 -11.40
C ASN A 149 1.73 4.65 -12.56
N LYS A 150 1.83 5.98 -12.50
CA LYS A 150 1.32 6.86 -13.56
C LYS A 150 2.41 7.73 -14.12
N GLN A 151 2.65 7.60 -15.42
CA GLN A 151 3.52 8.50 -16.16
C GLN A 151 2.80 9.82 -16.41
N LEU A 152 3.44 10.95 -16.06
CA LEU A 152 2.93 12.29 -16.34
C LEU A 152 3.44 12.81 -17.68
N PRO A 153 2.65 13.63 -18.39
CA PRO A 153 3.13 14.30 -19.60
C PRO A 153 4.26 15.29 -19.25
N GLN A 154 5.25 15.39 -20.13
CA GLN A 154 6.38 16.31 -19.96
C GLN A 154 6.13 17.66 -20.64
N PRO A 155 6.72 18.78 -20.15
CA PRO A 155 7.36 18.91 -18.83
C PRO A 155 6.36 19.25 -17.72
N PHE A 156 6.50 18.62 -16.57
CA PHE A 156 5.73 18.95 -15.39
C PHE A 156 6.66 19.53 -14.32
N GLU A 157 6.49 20.82 -13.98
CA GLU A 157 7.12 21.42 -12.83
C GLU A 157 6.15 21.40 -11.65
N ALA A 158 6.56 20.74 -10.57
CA ALA A 158 5.80 20.77 -9.33
C ALA A 158 5.67 22.20 -8.79
N ALA A 159 4.45 22.65 -8.51
CA ALA A 159 4.22 23.99 -7.98
C ALA A 159 5.01 24.18 -6.66
N LYS A 160 5.91 25.15 -6.64
CA LYS A 160 6.65 25.51 -5.43
C LYS A 160 5.67 25.94 -4.34
N PRO A 161 5.81 25.45 -3.10
CA PRO A 161 4.96 25.92 -2.01
C PRO A 161 5.10 27.43 -1.90
N LYS A 162 4.00 28.15 -2.00
CA LYS A 162 3.99 29.59 -1.78
C LYS A 162 4.34 29.82 -0.32
N THR A 163 5.60 30.22 -0.07
CA THR A 163 6.01 30.73 1.23
C THR A 163 5.19 32.02 1.45
N SER A 164 4.24 31.99 2.34
CA SER A 164 3.52 33.18 2.76
C SER A 164 4.56 34.04 3.48
N ARG A 165 5.13 35.01 2.76
CA ARG A 165 5.84 36.11 3.40
C ARG A 165 4.78 36.86 4.20
N ASN A 166 4.80 36.71 5.51
CA ASN A 166 4.16 37.63 6.42
C ASN A 166 4.85 39.00 6.23
N THR A 167 4.34 39.78 5.30
CA THR A 167 4.70 41.19 5.22
C THR A 167 3.98 41.86 6.37
N THR A 168 4.67 42.01 7.49
CA THR A 168 4.26 42.91 8.57
C THR A 168 4.35 44.31 8.00
N GLN A 169 3.27 44.80 7.39
CA GLN A 169 3.12 46.22 7.13
C GLN A 169 2.90 46.90 8.48
N GLN A 170 3.93 47.59 8.95
CA GLN A 170 3.78 48.56 10.04
C GLN A 170 2.90 49.70 9.52
N LEU A 171 1.67 49.73 10.04
CA LEU A 171 0.78 50.88 9.91
C LEU A 171 1.22 51.97 10.89
N PRO A 172 1.22 53.26 10.48
CA PRO A 172 1.58 54.39 11.35
C PRO A 172 0.54 54.52 12.51
N ARG A 173 1.09 54.75 13.68
CA ARG A 173 0.35 55.01 14.91
C ARG A 173 -0.40 56.34 14.78
N LEU A 174 -1.73 56.32 14.71
CA LEU A 174 -2.57 57.49 15.02
C LEU A 174 -3.21 57.28 16.40
N GLN A 175 -2.88 58.21 17.30
CA GLN A 175 -3.52 58.33 18.61
C GLN A 175 -4.95 58.87 18.46
N GLY A 176 -5.91 58.29 19.18
CA GLY A 176 -7.26 58.85 19.27
C GLY A 176 -8.22 57.93 19.97
N ALA A 177 -8.74 58.41 21.07
CA ALA A 177 -9.51 57.78 22.14
C ALA A 177 -10.82 57.05 21.82
N ALA A 178 -11.07 56.03 22.62
CA ALA A 178 -12.35 55.59 23.27
C ALA A 178 -13.60 55.29 22.42
N LYS A 179 -14.13 54.05 22.47
CA LYS A 179 -15.36 53.64 23.20
C LYS A 179 -15.62 52.13 22.98
N ARG A 180 -16.03 51.53 24.06
CA ARG A 180 -16.53 50.14 24.17
C ARG A 180 -17.79 49.94 23.32
N THR A 181 -17.88 48.78 22.65
CA THR A 181 -19.16 48.08 22.42
C THR A 181 -18.88 46.60 22.12
N ASP A 182 -19.75 45.74 22.55
CA ASP A 182 -19.86 44.32 22.72
C ASP A 182 -19.27 43.36 21.68
N PRO A 183 -18.96 42.11 22.12
CA PRO A 183 -18.44 41.06 21.19
C PRO A 183 -19.58 40.37 20.45
N GLY A 184 -19.89 40.87 19.27
CA GLY A 184 -20.74 40.17 18.29
C GLY A 184 -20.02 38.92 17.79
N SER A 185 -20.70 37.81 17.91
CA SER A 185 -20.40 36.49 17.36
C SER A 185 -19.67 36.54 16.01
N ARG A 186 -18.37 36.27 16.00
CA ARG A 186 -17.64 35.93 14.78
C ARG A 186 -18.01 34.54 14.34
N SER A 187 -18.94 34.44 13.40
CA SER A 187 -19.12 33.24 12.62
C SER A 187 -17.78 32.91 11.93
N THR A 188 -17.11 31.88 12.41
CA THR A 188 -15.97 31.31 11.73
C THR A 188 -16.49 30.67 10.45
N ILE A 189 -16.43 31.42 9.34
CA ILE A 189 -16.58 30.84 8.01
C ILE A 189 -15.44 29.82 7.91
N LYS A 190 -15.79 28.53 7.99
CA LYS A 190 -14.88 27.46 7.66
C LYS A 190 -14.51 27.66 6.20
N GLN A 191 -13.37 28.28 5.95
CA GLN A 191 -12.81 28.37 4.61
C GLN A 191 -12.64 26.93 4.13
N LYS A 192 -13.33 26.62 3.03
CA LYS A 192 -13.15 25.40 2.27
C LYS A 192 -11.62 25.29 2.00
N PRO A 193 -10.95 24.20 2.36
CA PRO A 193 -9.52 24.10 2.15
C PRO A 193 -9.22 24.39 0.69
N ALA A 194 -8.33 25.35 0.43
CA ALA A 194 -7.85 25.60 -0.91
C ALA A 194 -7.23 24.30 -1.41
N ILE A 195 -7.74 23.77 -2.53
CA ILE A 195 -7.23 22.54 -3.13
C ILE A 195 -5.78 22.84 -3.52
N ALA A 196 -4.84 22.20 -2.85
CA ALA A 196 -3.44 22.31 -3.18
C ALA A 196 -3.19 21.62 -4.54
N PHE A 197 -2.22 22.13 -5.28
CA PHE A 197 -1.74 21.46 -6.48
C PHE A 197 -0.88 20.26 -6.05
N ASN A 198 -0.71 19.27 -6.94
CA ASN A 198 0.00 18.01 -6.67
C ASN A 198 -0.78 17.09 -5.70
N GLU A 199 -2.05 16.88 -5.99
CA GLU A 199 -2.89 15.97 -5.24
C GLU A 199 -3.43 14.85 -6.14
N LEU A 200 -3.48 13.66 -5.56
CA LEU A 200 -4.23 12.55 -6.10
C LEU A 200 -5.67 12.68 -5.63
N ILE A 201 -6.59 12.67 -6.56
CA ILE A 201 -8.03 12.82 -6.32
C ILE A 201 -8.74 11.50 -6.66
N ILE A 202 -9.58 11.05 -5.75
CA ILE A 202 -10.57 10.00 -6.00
C ILE A 202 -11.94 10.64 -5.81
N THR A 203 -12.73 10.71 -6.87
CA THR A 203 -14.08 11.31 -6.78
C THR A 203 -15.02 10.41 -5.99
N LYS A 204 -16.04 11.01 -5.40
CA LYS A 204 -17.07 10.25 -4.68
C LYS A 204 -17.71 9.21 -5.61
N GLY A 205 -17.76 7.96 -5.17
CA GLY A 205 -18.37 6.87 -5.94
C GLY A 205 -17.48 6.25 -7.01
N ALA A 206 -16.24 6.73 -7.21
CA ALA A 206 -15.30 6.20 -8.21
C ALA A 206 -14.93 4.75 -7.97
N ILE A 207 -14.92 4.31 -6.72
CA ILE A 207 -14.56 2.95 -6.35
C ILE A 207 -15.69 2.36 -5.49
N ARG A 208 -16.10 1.15 -5.84
CA ARG A 208 -17.17 0.40 -5.17
C ARG A 208 -16.64 -0.90 -4.61
N SER A 209 -17.01 -1.20 -3.37
CA SER A 209 -16.67 -2.47 -2.72
C SER A 209 -17.59 -3.60 -3.17
N VAL A 210 -17.19 -4.84 -2.85
CA VAL A 210 -18.01 -6.05 -3.06
C VAL A 210 -19.34 -6.03 -2.29
N GLU A 211 -19.46 -5.25 -1.22
CA GLU A 211 -20.70 -5.07 -0.46
C GLU A 211 -21.59 -3.93 -1.01
N GLY A 212 -21.16 -3.28 -2.09
CA GLY A 212 -21.93 -2.26 -2.80
C GLY A 212 -21.78 -0.84 -2.27
N ASP A 213 -21.06 -0.63 -1.18
CA ASP A 213 -20.72 0.70 -0.68
C ASP A 213 -19.60 1.33 -1.52
N THR A 214 -19.55 2.65 -1.53
CA THR A 214 -18.60 3.42 -2.36
C THR A 214 -17.74 4.33 -1.52
N LEU A 215 -16.55 4.66 -2.03
CA LEU A 215 -15.67 5.62 -1.37
C LEU A 215 -16.25 7.04 -1.40
N PRO A 216 -16.04 7.82 -0.33
CA PRO A 216 -16.26 9.26 -0.35
C PRO A 216 -15.24 9.96 -1.27
N PHE A 217 -15.38 11.27 -1.44
CA PHE A 217 -14.33 12.08 -2.06
C PHE A 217 -13.05 12.02 -1.22
N ILE A 218 -11.91 11.75 -1.88
CA ILE A 218 -10.60 11.69 -1.26
C ILE A 218 -9.65 12.57 -2.04
N SER A 219 -8.88 13.37 -1.33
CA SER A 219 -7.74 14.13 -1.83
C SER A 219 -6.52 13.81 -0.98
N SER A 220 -5.42 13.44 -1.63
CA SER A 220 -4.19 13.04 -0.95
C SER A 220 -3.00 13.71 -1.62
N PRO A 221 -2.24 14.55 -0.90
CA PRO A 221 -1.02 15.13 -1.43
C PRO A 221 0.05 14.05 -1.60
N PHE A 222 0.93 14.22 -2.57
CA PHE A 222 2.07 13.33 -2.75
C PHE A 222 3.40 14.04 -2.44
N SER A 223 4.35 13.25 -1.92
CA SER A 223 5.72 13.71 -1.65
C SER A 223 6.47 13.86 -2.96
N ILE A 224 7.17 14.98 -3.15
CA ILE A 224 7.99 15.20 -4.33
C ILE A 224 9.41 14.73 -4.02
N ILE A 225 9.88 13.76 -4.79
CA ILE A 225 11.24 13.24 -4.72
C ILE A 225 12.01 13.82 -5.89
N LYS A 226 12.88 14.80 -5.57
CA LYS A 226 13.75 15.46 -6.53
C LYS A 226 15.08 14.72 -6.62
N PRO A 227 15.75 14.73 -7.80
CA PRO A 227 17.06 14.10 -7.94
C PRO A 227 18.06 14.59 -6.88
N GLU A 228 18.11 15.91 -6.65
CA GLU A 228 19.02 16.53 -5.66
C GLU A 228 18.69 16.20 -4.20
N THR A 229 17.51 15.63 -3.91
CA THR A 229 17.12 15.20 -2.57
C THR A 229 17.08 13.68 -2.42
N ALA A 230 17.17 12.96 -3.52
CA ALA A 230 17.17 11.51 -3.53
C ALA A 230 18.58 10.97 -3.21
N ALA A 231 18.63 9.73 -2.73
CA ALA A 231 19.87 8.98 -2.58
C ALA A 231 19.85 7.73 -3.47
N THR A 232 21.03 7.24 -3.81
CA THR A 232 21.23 5.99 -4.55
C THR A 232 22.07 5.06 -3.70
N LEU A 233 21.68 3.79 -3.67
CA LEU A 233 22.37 2.75 -2.93
C LEU A 233 22.78 1.62 -3.86
N PHE A 234 24.09 1.36 -3.92
CA PHE A 234 24.64 0.25 -4.66
C PHE A 234 24.91 -0.93 -3.72
N VAL A 235 24.49 -2.11 -4.13
CA VAL A 235 24.65 -3.35 -3.36
C VAL A 235 25.24 -4.42 -4.27
N GLU A 236 26.23 -5.13 -3.77
CA GLU A 236 26.81 -6.29 -4.44
C GLU A 236 26.70 -7.52 -3.54
N VAL A 237 26.17 -8.59 -4.10
CA VAL A 237 26.00 -9.87 -3.38
C VAL A 237 27.01 -10.86 -3.93
N ALA A 238 27.97 -11.26 -3.08
CA ALA A 238 29.01 -12.19 -3.42
C ALA A 238 28.72 -13.58 -2.84
N GLY A 239 28.65 -14.58 -3.72
CA GLY A 239 28.35 -15.97 -3.40
C GLY A 239 27.80 -16.71 -4.61
N THR A 240 27.53 -18.01 -4.49
CA THR A 240 26.97 -18.87 -5.53
C THR A 240 25.48 -19.11 -5.27
N GLY A 241 24.68 -19.39 -6.32
CA GLY A 241 23.24 -19.65 -6.20
C GLY A 241 22.36 -18.41 -6.43
N ASN A 242 21.06 -18.62 -6.33
CA ASN A 242 20.05 -17.58 -6.48
C ASN A 242 19.83 -16.83 -5.17
N THR A 243 19.53 -15.55 -5.29
CA THR A 243 19.32 -14.70 -4.11
C THR A 243 18.20 -13.70 -4.35
N ILE A 244 17.46 -13.40 -3.29
CA ILE A 244 16.46 -12.34 -3.25
C ILE A 244 16.99 -11.29 -2.30
N THR A 245 17.37 -10.13 -2.81
CA THR A 245 17.85 -9.03 -1.98
C THR A 245 16.77 -7.99 -1.80
N GLN A 246 16.45 -7.70 -0.54
CA GLN A 246 15.40 -6.78 -0.15
C GLN A 246 15.96 -5.58 0.59
N LEU A 247 15.52 -4.40 0.16
CA LEU A 247 15.70 -3.13 0.88
C LEU A 247 14.51 -2.92 1.81
N LEU A 248 14.77 -2.68 3.06
CA LEU A 248 13.78 -2.51 4.11
C LEU A 248 13.86 -1.10 4.71
N ASN A 249 12.74 -0.58 5.20
CA ASN A 249 12.74 0.61 6.06
C ASN A 249 13.07 0.23 7.53
N ALA A 250 13.15 1.23 8.41
CA ALA A 250 13.42 1.05 9.84
C ALA A 250 12.34 0.19 10.56
N LYS A 251 11.18 -0.04 9.95
CA LYS A 251 10.10 -0.89 10.46
C LYS A 251 10.14 -2.32 9.90
N TYR A 252 11.20 -2.67 9.17
CA TYR A 252 11.33 -3.96 8.47
C TYR A 252 10.31 -4.18 7.33
N GLU A 253 9.69 -3.13 6.83
CA GLU A 253 8.81 -3.23 5.66
C GLU A 253 9.65 -3.21 4.38
N VAL A 254 9.35 -4.11 3.44
CA VAL A 254 10.05 -4.19 2.16
C VAL A 254 9.70 -2.99 1.29
N ILE A 255 10.71 -2.21 0.90
CA ILE A 255 10.57 -1.05 0.01
C ILE A 255 10.86 -1.43 -1.44
N ALA A 256 11.89 -2.24 -1.64
CA ALA A 256 12.31 -2.70 -2.96
C ALA A 256 12.94 -4.09 -2.86
N GLU A 257 12.91 -4.81 -3.96
CA GLU A 257 13.45 -6.17 -4.08
C GLU A 257 14.17 -6.33 -5.41
N SER A 258 15.22 -7.13 -5.43
CA SER A 258 15.97 -7.48 -6.62
C SER A 258 16.50 -8.92 -6.56
N LEU A 259 16.47 -9.58 -7.71
CA LEU A 259 17.04 -10.92 -7.90
C LEU A 259 18.47 -10.87 -8.47
N SER A 260 18.96 -9.69 -8.80
CA SER A 260 20.31 -9.48 -9.34
C SER A 260 21.36 -9.49 -8.24
N LYS A 261 22.59 -9.87 -8.58
CA LYS A 261 23.73 -9.79 -7.65
C LYS A 261 24.37 -8.40 -7.59
N LYS A 262 24.22 -7.60 -8.66
CA LYS A 262 24.61 -6.18 -8.66
C LYS A 262 23.33 -5.37 -8.74
N ILE A 263 23.07 -4.60 -7.70
CA ILE A 263 21.79 -3.95 -7.47
C ILE A 263 22.02 -2.47 -7.30
N THR A 264 21.16 -1.69 -7.92
CA THR A 264 21.08 -0.23 -7.70
C THR A 264 19.66 0.12 -7.24
N PHE A 265 19.55 0.60 -6.02
CA PHE A 265 18.30 1.17 -5.52
C PHE A 265 18.37 2.68 -5.67
N GLU A 266 17.58 3.21 -6.59
CA GLU A 266 17.54 4.63 -6.93
C GLU A 266 16.34 5.35 -6.30
N ASN A 267 16.43 6.68 -6.22
CA ASN A 267 15.36 7.56 -5.76
C ASN A 267 14.90 7.27 -4.32
N LEU A 268 15.85 6.90 -3.48
CA LEU A 268 15.59 6.66 -2.08
C LEU A 268 15.43 7.99 -1.33
N VAL A 269 14.42 8.07 -0.47
CA VAL A 269 14.25 9.21 0.44
C VAL A 269 15.36 9.14 1.49
N PRO A 270 15.97 10.27 1.91
CA PRO A 270 16.90 10.25 3.03
C PRO A 270 16.27 9.61 4.28
N GLY A 271 17.01 8.73 4.92
CA GLY A 271 16.50 7.97 6.06
C GLY A 271 17.34 6.75 6.42
N GLU A 272 16.79 5.91 7.29
CA GLU A 272 17.42 4.68 7.75
C GLU A 272 16.84 3.47 7.03
N TYR A 273 17.74 2.61 6.57
CA TYR A 273 17.42 1.42 5.79
C TYR A 273 18.16 0.20 6.33
N LEU A 274 17.63 -0.97 5.99
CA LEU A 274 18.27 -2.25 6.20
C LEU A 274 18.29 -3.00 4.87
N ILE A 275 19.29 -3.85 4.68
CA ILE A 275 19.34 -4.76 3.55
C ILE A 275 19.40 -6.19 4.08
N ARG A 276 18.59 -7.05 3.51
CA ARG A 276 18.70 -8.49 3.71
C ARG A 276 18.75 -9.22 2.38
N THR A 277 19.50 -10.30 2.36
CA THR A 277 19.57 -11.22 1.24
C THR A 277 19.08 -12.60 1.70
N ILE A 278 18.15 -13.15 0.98
CA ILE A 278 17.61 -14.50 1.17
C ILE A 278 18.32 -15.42 0.18
N LEU A 279 18.82 -16.56 0.64
CA LEU A 279 19.41 -17.57 -0.22
C LEU A 279 18.31 -18.47 -0.77
N ASP A 280 17.86 -18.18 -1.99
CA ASP A 280 16.77 -18.90 -2.67
C ASP A 280 17.33 -20.21 -3.26
N SER A 281 17.28 -21.25 -2.47
CA SER A 281 17.91 -22.54 -2.78
C SER A 281 17.18 -23.32 -3.86
N ASN A 282 15.88 -23.12 -4.01
CA ASN A 282 15.03 -23.81 -4.98
C ASN A 282 14.62 -22.95 -6.19
N ALA A 283 15.08 -21.70 -6.25
CA ALA A 283 14.85 -20.75 -7.35
C ALA A 283 13.37 -20.43 -7.58
N ASN A 284 12.56 -20.40 -6.53
CA ASN A 284 11.13 -20.08 -6.65
C ASN A 284 10.85 -18.58 -6.47
N ASN A 285 11.87 -17.76 -6.21
CA ASN A 285 11.81 -16.31 -5.96
C ASN A 285 10.94 -15.92 -4.74
N LYS A 286 10.91 -16.79 -3.75
CA LYS A 286 10.21 -16.56 -2.47
C LYS A 286 11.07 -17.11 -1.35
N TRP A 287 10.93 -16.53 -0.17
CA TRP A 287 11.51 -17.11 1.02
C TRP A 287 10.71 -18.33 1.47
N ASP A 288 11.36 -19.47 1.60
CA ASP A 288 10.76 -20.69 2.09
C ASP A 288 11.03 -20.92 3.57
N THR A 289 9.97 -21.16 4.29
CA THR A 289 10.06 -21.66 5.67
C THR A 289 10.56 -23.12 5.63
N GLY A 290 11.35 -23.53 6.58
CA GLY A 290 11.76 -24.94 6.68
C GLY A 290 10.58 -25.89 6.82
N ASN A 291 10.85 -27.17 6.65
CA ASN A 291 9.90 -28.24 6.85
C ASN A 291 10.41 -29.25 7.88
N TYR A 292 9.83 -29.23 9.07
CA TYR A 292 10.24 -30.10 10.17
C TYR A 292 10.13 -31.61 9.83
N PHE A 293 9.08 -32.01 9.13
CA PHE A 293 8.85 -33.41 8.80
C PHE A 293 9.79 -33.94 7.71
N LEU A 294 10.27 -33.04 6.84
CA LEU A 294 11.25 -33.38 5.80
C LEU A 294 12.68 -33.08 6.26
N ASN A 295 12.86 -32.67 7.51
CA ASN A 295 14.14 -32.24 8.06
C ASN A 295 14.84 -31.19 7.20
N GLN A 296 14.04 -30.28 6.65
CA GLN A 296 14.48 -29.18 5.80
C GLN A 296 14.52 -27.88 6.61
N GLU A 297 15.68 -27.26 6.66
CA GLU A 297 15.83 -25.95 7.30
C GLU A 297 15.20 -24.82 6.45
N PRO A 298 14.77 -23.69 7.10
CA PRO A 298 14.33 -22.51 6.36
C PRO A 298 15.49 -21.93 5.54
N GLU A 299 15.16 -21.29 4.44
CA GLU A 299 16.16 -20.58 3.65
C GLU A 299 16.85 -19.50 4.47
N ALA A 300 18.17 -19.44 4.35
CA ALA A 300 18.99 -18.54 5.14
C ALA A 300 18.74 -17.08 4.76
N VAL A 301 18.64 -16.22 5.76
CA VAL A 301 18.45 -14.78 5.62
C VAL A 301 19.67 -14.07 6.21
N ILE A 302 20.39 -13.34 5.39
CA ILE A 302 21.62 -12.64 5.75
C ILE A 302 21.35 -11.13 5.68
N PHE A 303 21.59 -10.44 6.78
CA PHE A 303 21.56 -8.99 6.82
C PHE A 303 22.93 -8.40 6.51
N TYR A 304 22.93 -7.32 5.74
CA TYR A 304 24.13 -6.48 5.63
C TYR A 304 24.56 -6.01 7.01
N LYS A 305 25.85 -5.98 7.25
CA LYS A 305 26.50 -5.41 8.42
C LYS A 305 27.72 -4.61 7.98
N ASP A 306 27.90 -3.45 8.60
CA ASP A 306 29.12 -2.68 8.43
C ASP A 306 30.30 -3.27 9.24
N GLU A 307 31.48 -2.67 9.16
CA GLU A 307 32.66 -3.09 9.91
C GLU A 307 32.48 -3.08 11.44
N LYS A 308 31.46 -2.38 11.93
CA LYS A 308 31.11 -2.27 13.35
C LYS A 308 29.90 -3.15 13.73
N GLU A 309 29.53 -4.09 12.87
CA GLU A 309 28.38 -4.98 13.05
C GLU A 309 27.01 -4.27 13.03
N ASN A 310 26.92 -2.99 12.60
CA ASN A 310 25.65 -2.30 12.49
C ASN A 310 24.92 -2.74 11.21
N ARG A 311 23.62 -2.96 11.34
CA ARG A 311 22.74 -3.33 10.21
C ARG A 311 22.09 -2.12 9.56
N THR A 312 22.02 -1.00 10.27
CA THR A 312 21.33 0.21 9.82
C THR A 312 22.23 1.02 8.90
N ILE A 313 21.68 1.36 7.73
CA ILE A 313 22.32 2.19 6.71
C ILE A 313 21.60 3.55 6.72
N THR A 314 22.33 4.60 7.03
CA THR A 314 21.78 5.97 6.98
C THR A 314 22.09 6.59 5.63
N LEU A 315 21.07 6.96 4.86
CA LEU A 315 21.20 7.69 3.60
C LEU A 315 20.85 9.17 3.80
N LYS A 316 21.68 10.06 3.28
CA LYS A 316 21.42 11.50 3.22
C LYS A 316 21.07 11.92 1.80
N ALA A 317 20.48 13.10 1.67
CA ALA A 317 20.15 13.68 0.37
C ALA A 317 21.39 13.77 -0.53
N ASN A 318 21.18 13.47 -1.79
CA ASN A 318 22.22 13.49 -2.84
C ASN A 318 23.43 12.58 -2.55
N TRP A 319 23.20 11.49 -1.80
CA TRP A 319 24.24 10.50 -1.55
C TRP A 319 24.15 9.33 -2.54
N GLU A 320 25.33 8.96 -3.01
CA GLU A 320 25.59 7.69 -3.67
C GLU A 320 26.44 6.84 -2.73
N LEU A 321 25.85 5.79 -2.18
CA LEU A 321 26.52 4.95 -1.20
C LEU A 321 26.75 3.55 -1.77
N GLY A 322 27.95 3.01 -1.57
CA GLY A 322 28.30 1.64 -1.94
C GLY A 322 29.43 1.55 -2.95
N PRO A 323 29.67 0.34 -3.54
CA PRO A 323 28.84 -0.86 -3.33
C PRO A 323 28.97 -1.44 -1.92
N LEU A 324 27.83 -1.70 -1.28
CA LEU A 324 27.78 -2.45 -0.03
C LEU A 324 27.89 -3.94 -0.36
N LEU A 325 28.89 -4.62 0.20
CA LEU A 325 29.13 -6.02 -0.09
C LEU A 325 28.40 -6.91 0.93
N ILE A 326 27.58 -7.82 0.43
CA ILE A 326 27.00 -8.91 1.21
C ILE A 326 27.66 -10.21 0.75
N GLN A 327 28.34 -10.88 1.65
CA GLN A 327 29.05 -12.13 1.38
C GLN A 327 28.43 -13.28 2.18
N TYR A 328 28.26 -14.45 1.55
CA TYR A 328 27.70 -15.69 2.16
C TYR A 328 28.37 -16.93 1.62
#